data_cbd8987805ba038fc1291d9fd9f50892
#
_entry.id   cbd8987805ba038fc1291d9fd9f50892
#
_cell.length_a   1.000
_cell.length_b   1.000
_cell.length_c   1.000
_cell.angle_alpha   90.00
_cell.angle_beta   90.00
_cell.angle_gamma   90.00
#
_symmetry.space_group_name_H-M   'P 1'
#
loop_
_entity.id
_entity.type
_entity.pdbx_description
1 polymer ?
#
loop_
_entity_poly.entity_id
_entity_poly.type
_entity_poly.pdbx_seq_one_letter_code
_entity_poly.pdbx_strand_id
1 'polypeptide(L)'
;MTIKKGEWLLIIFNLIYIIAFSTYYLKIKNIEFLWYIVIMLLIFGLLFFTQRITKFSYPILWALSAWGLMHMAGGGLIVKGKVLYAFHMIPIWAHEHFYILKYDQFVHAYLYFVMIFVIWHLIKNNLNKKPNMYILYPVITLTAIGIGAFNEIAEFLPVLFLKETGVGGYYNTAWDIVF
;
A
#
# COMPACT_ATOMS: atom_id res chain seq x y z
N MET A 1 18.57 15.34 14.51
CA MET A 1 18.52 14.45 13.31
C MET A 1 18.56 15.32 12.07
N THR A 2 19.65 15.31 11.29
CA THR A 2 19.74 16.12 10.07
C THR A 2 19.10 15.41 8.90
N ILE A 3 18.13 16.07 8.25
CA ILE A 3 17.42 15.54 7.07
C ILE A 3 18.27 15.84 5.84
N LYS A 4 18.49 14.82 4.98
CA LYS A 4 19.25 14.98 3.73
C LYS A 4 18.36 15.66 2.65
N LYS A 5 18.97 16.35 1.68
CA LYS A 5 18.23 17.05 0.60
C LYS A 5 17.22 16.15 -0.12
N GLY A 6 17.58 14.90 -0.44
CA GLY A 6 16.66 13.97 -1.10
C GLY A 6 15.49 13.50 -0.22
N GLU A 7 15.66 13.48 1.11
CA GLU A 7 14.59 13.15 2.06
C GLU A 7 13.55 14.28 2.15
N TRP A 8 13.97 15.54 1.99
CA TRP A 8 13.03 16.68 1.96
C TRP A 8 12.03 16.58 0.81
N LEU A 9 12.48 16.19 -0.39
CA LEU A 9 11.57 16.02 -1.53
C LEU A 9 10.52 14.93 -1.25
N LEU A 10 10.93 13.81 -0.65
CA LEU A 10 10.01 12.74 -0.25
C LEU A 10 9.01 13.22 0.80
N ILE A 11 9.48 13.92 1.84
CA ILE A 11 8.62 14.45 2.89
C ILE A 11 7.59 15.40 2.30
N ILE A 12 8.02 16.36 1.47
CA ILE A 12 7.13 17.35 0.84
C ILE A 12 6.11 16.65 -0.05
N PHE A 13 6.54 15.70 -0.90
CA PHE A 13 5.65 14.93 -1.75
C PHE A 13 4.56 14.21 -0.96
N ASN A 14 4.95 13.49 0.11
CA ASN A 14 4.00 12.76 0.95
C ASN A 14 3.06 13.72 1.70
N LEU A 15 3.55 14.82 2.22
CA LEU A 15 2.73 15.82 2.90
C LEU A 15 1.70 16.46 1.96
N ILE A 16 2.08 16.77 0.72
CA ILE A 16 1.17 17.37 -0.26
C ILE A 16 -0.06 16.47 -0.48
N TYR A 17 0.15 15.20 -0.83
CA TYR A 17 -1.01 14.34 -1.11
C TYR A 17 -1.79 13.95 0.15
N ILE A 18 -1.12 13.75 1.30
CA ILE A 18 -1.81 13.48 2.57
C ILE A 18 -2.71 14.65 2.93
N ILE A 19 -2.23 15.90 2.87
CA ILE A 19 -3.04 17.09 3.17
C ILE A 19 -4.19 17.22 2.17
N ALA A 20 -3.92 17.04 0.88
CA ALA A 20 -4.94 17.13 -0.16
C ALA A 20 -6.06 16.09 0.05
N PHE A 21 -5.72 14.83 0.25
CA PHE A 21 -6.72 13.77 0.48
C PHE A 21 -7.38 13.87 1.85
N SER A 22 -6.66 14.30 2.91
CA SER A 22 -7.27 14.55 4.21
C SER A 22 -8.37 15.62 4.11
N THR A 23 -8.06 16.73 3.46
CA THR A 23 -9.02 17.82 3.25
C THR A 23 -10.22 17.35 2.42
N TYR A 24 -9.97 16.58 1.38
CA TYR A 24 -11.01 16.01 0.53
C TYR A 24 -11.92 15.05 1.30
N TYR A 25 -11.34 14.07 2.02
CA TYR A 25 -12.11 13.06 2.77
C TYR A 25 -12.87 13.67 3.97
N LEU A 26 -12.32 14.69 4.62
CA LEU A 26 -13.06 15.46 5.63
C LEU A 26 -14.29 16.14 5.03
N LYS A 27 -14.14 16.75 3.84
CA LYS A 27 -15.23 17.43 3.15
C LYS A 27 -16.36 16.49 2.76
N ILE A 28 -16.04 15.29 2.26
CA ILE A 28 -17.04 14.28 1.87
C ILE A 28 -17.44 13.34 3.01
N LYS A 29 -16.89 13.56 4.23
CA LYS A 29 -17.15 12.74 5.43
C LYS A 29 -16.86 11.25 5.25
N ASN A 30 -15.83 10.91 4.48
CA ASN A 30 -15.40 9.52 4.29
C ASN A 30 -14.52 9.09 5.48
N ILE A 31 -15.14 8.53 6.53
CA ILE A 31 -14.47 8.14 7.78
C ILE A 31 -13.51 6.98 7.54
N GLU A 32 -13.84 6.05 6.64
CA GLU A 32 -12.99 4.92 6.28
C GLU A 32 -11.64 5.39 5.76
N PHE A 33 -11.61 6.30 4.79
CA PHE A 33 -10.36 6.82 4.25
C PHE A 33 -9.61 7.77 5.20
N LEU A 34 -10.31 8.42 6.13
CA LEU A 34 -9.65 9.12 7.23
C LEU A 34 -8.91 8.16 8.15
N TRP A 35 -9.44 6.95 8.40
CA TRP A 35 -8.75 5.89 9.11
C TRP A 35 -7.47 5.45 8.37
N TYR A 36 -7.54 5.24 7.06
CA TYR A 36 -6.35 4.88 6.26
C TYR A 36 -5.28 5.98 6.25
N ILE A 37 -5.66 7.26 6.33
CA ILE A 37 -4.71 8.36 6.52
C ILE A 37 -3.97 8.22 7.85
N VAL A 38 -4.66 7.85 8.93
CA VAL A 38 -4.00 7.62 10.23
C VAL A 38 -2.98 6.50 10.12
N ILE A 39 -3.34 5.37 9.50
CA ILE A 39 -2.43 4.25 9.26
C ILE A 39 -1.23 4.69 8.41
N MET A 40 -1.49 5.46 7.35
CA MET A 40 -0.43 5.97 6.46
C MET A 40 0.55 6.88 7.21
N LEU A 41 0.04 7.75 8.09
CA LEU A 41 0.87 8.60 8.94
C LEU A 41 1.73 7.78 9.92
N LEU A 42 1.19 6.69 10.48
CA LEU A 42 1.94 5.76 11.33
C LEU A 42 3.06 5.07 10.55
N ILE A 43 2.78 4.57 9.34
CA ILE A 43 3.77 3.94 8.47
C ILE A 43 4.88 4.93 8.09
N PHE A 44 4.53 6.15 7.68
CA PHE A 44 5.52 7.16 7.32
C PHE A 44 6.32 7.64 8.54
N GLY A 45 5.69 7.76 9.70
CA GLY A 45 6.39 8.00 10.96
C GLY A 45 7.40 6.91 11.26
N LEU A 46 7.00 5.64 11.16
CA LEU A 46 7.88 4.50 11.34
C LEU A 46 9.06 4.53 10.37
N LEU A 47 8.82 4.74 9.08
CA LEU A 47 9.86 4.85 8.06
C LEU A 47 10.82 6.02 8.35
N PHE A 48 10.29 7.17 8.75
CA PHE A 48 11.08 8.36 9.07
C PHE A 48 12.00 8.12 10.25
N PHE A 49 11.48 7.57 11.36
CA PHE A 49 12.27 7.32 12.58
C PHE A 49 13.28 6.17 12.39
N THR A 50 12.93 5.15 11.58
CA THR A 50 13.81 4.00 11.34
C THR A 50 14.81 4.20 10.20
N GLN A 51 14.65 5.23 9.36
CA GLN A 51 15.50 5.44 8.17
C GLN A 51 16.99 5.50 8.48
N ARG A 52 17.41 5.97 9.66
CA ARG A 52 18.82 6.02 10.05
C ARG A 52 19.41 4.64 10.36
N ILE A 53 18.56 3.70 10.73
CA ILE A 53 18.90 2.30 11.03
C ILE A 53 18.78 1.47 9.76
N THR A 54 17.63 1.53 9.10
CA THR A 54 17.31 0.73 7.91
C THR A 54 18.09 1.17 6.68
N LYS A 55 18.37 2.47 6.55
CA LYS A 55 19.09 3.07 5.41
C LYS A 55 18.48 2.67 4.06
N PHE A 56 17.15 2.67 3.97
CA PHE A 56 16.47 2.41 2.70
C PHE A 56 16.99 3.33 1.60
N SER A 57 17.13 2.77 0.41
CA SER A 57 17.52 3.54 -0.78
C SER A 57 16.36 4.44 -1.25
N TYR A 58 16.69 5.55 -1.90
CA TYR A 58 15.66 6.46 -2.44
C TYR A 58 14.65 5.78 -3.38
N PRO A 59 15.04 4.85 -4.28
CA PRO A 59 14.06 4.13 -5.08
C PRO A 59 13.01 3.38 -4.25
N ILE A 60 13.39 2.71 -3.16
CA ILE A 60 12.45 2.04 -2.26
C ILE A 60 11.51 3.06 -1.60
N LEU A 61 12.05 4.17 -1.07
CA LEU A 61 11.25 5.20 -0.43
C LEU A 61 10.26 5.86 -1.41
N TRP A 62 10.69 6.14 -2.64
CA TRP A 62 9.83 6.67 -3.69
C TRP A 62 8.75 5.65 -4.13
N ALA A 63 9.09 4.37 -4.22
CA ALA A 63 8.13 3.33 -4.53
C ALA A 63 7.05 3.20 -3.44
N LEU A 64 7.43 3.24 -2.15
CA LEU A 64 6.48 3.27 -1.04
C LEU A 64 5.62 4.53 -1.05
N SER A 65 6.20 5.70 -1.36
CA SER A 65 5.45 6.96 -1.48
C SER A 65 4.47 6.95 -2.65
N ALA A 66 4.84 6.34 -3.78
CA ALA A 66 3.95 6.17 -4.93
C ALA A 66 2.80 5.21 -4.60
N TRP A 67 3.08 4.11 -3.88
CA TRP A 67 2.02 3.24 -3.37
C TRP A 67 1.04 4.01 -2.47
N GLY A 68 1.53 4.78 -1.52
CA GLY A 68 0.68 5.57 -0.64
C GLY A 68 -0.22 6.56 -1.41
N LEU A 69 0.32 7.23 -2.44
CA LEU A 69 -0.47 8.08 -3.32
C LEU A 69 -1.54 7.30 -4.08
N MET A 70 -1.19 6.14 -4.66
CA MET A 70 -2.13 5.28 -5.39
C MET A 70 -3.25 4.77 -4.47
N HIS A 71 -2.91 4.36 -3.24
CA HIS A 71 -3.87 3.90 -2.25
C HIS A 71 -4.85 5.03 -1.88
N MET A 72 -4.35 6.24 -1.59
CA MET A 72 -5.24 7.38 -1.31
C MET A 72 -6.10 7.77 -2.52
N ALA A 73 -5.55 7.75 -3.73
CA ALA A 73 -6.30 8.05 -4.94
C ALA A 73 -7.42 7.04 -5.21
N GLY A 74 -7.21 5.77 -4.88
CA GLY A 74 -8.14 4.67 -5.12
C GLY A 74 -9.53 4.90 -4.57
N GLY A 75 -9.64 5.36 -3.33
CA GLY A 75 -10.93 5.64 -2.69
C GLY A 75 -11.43 7.07 -2.87
N GLY A 76 -10.59 8.00 -3.33
CA GLY A 76 -10.95 9.41 -3.45
C GLY A 76 -11.38 9.83 -4.86
N LEU A 77 -10.73 9.30 -5.87
CA LEU A 77 -11.02 9.71 -7.25
C LEU A 77 -12.21 8.97 -7.81
N ILE A 78 -13.09 9.70 -8.49
CA ILE A 78 -14.24 9.13 -9.18
C ILE A 78 -13.92 9.03 -10.68
N VAL A 79 -13.98 7.82 -11.21
CA VAL A 79 -13.77 7.52 -12.62
C VAL A 79 -15.01 6.82 -13.17
N LYS A 80 -15.61 7.38 -14.20
CA LYS A 80 -16.86 6.87 -14.81
C LYS A 80 -17.97 6.59 -13.78
N GLY A 81 -18.11 7.47 -12.78
CA GLY A 81 -19.17 7.39 -11.76
C GLY A 81 -18.92 6.37 -10.64
N LYS A 82 -17.74 5.74 -10.57
CA LYS A 82 -17.34 4.81 -9.51
C LYS A 82 -16.02 5.27 -8.88
N VAL A 83 -15.77 4.89 -7.64
CA VAL A 83 -14.45 5.08 -7.01
C VAL A 83 -13.39 4.38 -7.84
N LEU A 84 -12.19 4.94 -7.89
CA LEU A 84 -11.10 4.42 -8.72
C LEU A 84 -10.74 2.98 -8.36
N TYR A 85 -10.85 2.56 -7.12
CA TYR A 85 -10.66 1.17 -6.71
C TYR A 85 -11.57 0.19 -7.47
N ALA A 86 -12.83 0.56 -7.71
CA ALA A 86 -13.78 -0.26 -8.45
C ALA A 86 -13.60 -0.18 -9.98
N PHE A 87 -12.61 0.58 -10.47
CA PHE A 87 -12.37 0.74 -11.89
C PHE A 87 -11.63 -0.46 -12.47
N HIS A 88 -12.21 -1.12 -13.48
CA HIS A 88 -11.56 -2.19 -14.23
C HIS A 88 -10.58 -1.59 -15.23
N MET A 89 -9.29 -1.75 -14.99
CA MET A 89 -8.22 -1.25 -15.87
C MET A 89 -8.21 -2.03 -17.19
N ILE A 90 -8.34 -3.34 -17.11
CA ILE A 90 -8.45 -4.24 -18.27
C ILE A 90 -9.61 -5.19 -17.99
N PRO A 91 -10.75 -5.05 -18.69
CA PRO A 91 -11.90 -5.91 -18.47
C PRO A 91 -11.71 -7.27 -19.17
N ILE A 92 -10.76 -8.11 -18.67
CA ILE A 92 -10.51 -9.41 -19.28
C ILE A 92 -11.61 -10.39 -18.91
N TRP A 93 -12.11 -10.36 -17.69
CA TRP A 93 -13.24 -11.16 -17.21
C TRP A 93 -13.96 -10.38 -16.11
N ALA A 94 -15.26 -10.20 -16.27
CA ALA A 94 -16.10 -9.49 -15.31
C ALA A 94 -17.37 -10.31 -15.06
N HIS A 95 -17.28 -11.29 -14.16
CA HIS A 95 -18.42 -11.97 -13.56
C HIS A 95 -18.61 -11.47 -12.12
N GLU A 96 -19.77 -11.73 -11.53
CA GLU A 96 -20.18 -11.21 -10.23
C GLU A 96 -19.14 -11.41 -9.11
N HIS A 97 -18.44 -12.53 -9.11
CA HIS A 97 -17.40 -12.87 -8.12
C HIS A 97 -16.01 -13.06 -8.74
N PHE A 98 -15.89 -12.96 -10.03
CA PHE A 98 -14.66 -13.19 -10.76
C PHE A 98 -14.40 -12.00 -11.69
N TYR A 99 -13.44 -11.20 -11.30
CA TYR A 99 -13.02 -10.02 -12.06
C TYR A 99 -11.52 -9.89 -12.02
N ILE A 100 -10.91 -9.64 -13.15
CA ILE A 100 -9.47 -9.49 -13.29
C ILE A 100 -9.15 -8.07 -13.73
N LEU A 101 -8.21 -7.56 -13.03
CA LEU A 101 -7.46 -6.32 -13.06
C LEU A 101 -8.31 -5.08 -12.81
N LYS A 102 -8.86 -5.01 -11.61
CA LYS A 102 -9.26 -3.74 -11.00
C LYS A 102 -8.04 -2.92 -10.61
N TYR A 103 -8.23 -1.61 -10.49
CA TYR A 103 -7.21 -0.71 -9.94
C TYR A 103 -6.77 -1.12 -8.53
N ASP A 104 -7.68 -1.59 -7.71
CA ASP A 104 -7.44 -2.15 -6.37
C ASP A 104 -6.38 -3.24 -6.41
N GLN A 105 -6.64 -4.30 -7.17
CA GLN A 105 -5.70 -5.41 -7.38
C GLN A 105 -4.33 -4.94 -7.90
N PHE A 106 -4.30 -3.92 -8.75
CA PHE A 106 -3.04 -3.33 -9.22
C PHE A 106 -2.26 -2.67 -8.08
N VAL A 107 -2.94 -1.95 -7.17
CA VAL A 107 -2.32 -1.31 -6.01
C VAL A 107 -1.73 -2.35 -5.06
N HIS A 108 -2.43 -3.48 -4.83
CA HIS A 108 -1.95 -4.60 -4.02
C HIS A 108 -0.75 -5.30 -4.67
N ALA A 109 -0.83 -5.65 -5.96
CA ALA A 109 0.29 -6.22 -6.71
C ALA A 109 1.53 -5.32 -6.66
N TYR A 110 1.34 -4.00 -6.79
CA TYR A 110 2.43 -3.03 -6.67
C TYR A 110 3.03 -3.02 -5.27
N LEU A 111 2.20 -3.09 -4.21
CA LEU A 111 2.68 -3.18 -2.83
C LEU A 111 3.56 -4.41 -2.64
N TYR A 112 3.09 -5.59 -3.06
CA TYR A 112 3.85 -6.84 -2.92
C TYR A 112 5.17 -6.77 -3.66
N PHE A 113 5.17 -6.24 -4.87
CA PHE A 113 6.40 -6.02 -5.65
C PHE A 113 7.40 -5.12 -4.89
N VAL A 114 6.95 -4.01 -4.32
CA VAL A 114 7.82 -3.10 -3.55
C VAL A 114 8.32 -3.77 -2.27
N MET A 115 7.46 -4.55 -1.60
CA MET A 115 7.81 -5.23 -0.35
C MET A 115 8.91 -6.29 -0.55
N ILE A 116 9.01 -6.93 -1.72
CA ILE A 116 10.14 -7.81 -2.05
C ILE A 116 11.47 -7.06 -1.90
N PHE A 117 11.57 -5.83 -2.42
CA PHE A 117 12.79 -5.02 -2.32
C PHE A 117 13.04 -4.51 -0.90
N VAL A 118 11.99 -4.16 -0.17
CA VAL A 118 12.08 -3.77 1.25
C VAL A 118 12.65 -4.92 2.07
N ILE A 119 12.07 -6.11 1.96
CA ILE A 119 12.50 -7.30 2.70
C ILE A 119 13.93 -7.67 2.32
N TRP A 120 14.22 -7.73 1.01
CA TRP A 120 15.59 -7.98 0.53
C TRP A 120 16.59 -6.99 1.11
N HIS A 121 16.26 -5.69 1.12
CA HIS A 121 17.13 -4.65 1.67
C HIS A 121 17.42 -4.89 3.16
N LEU A 122 16.41 -5.28 3.93
CA LEU A 122 16.56 -5.51 5.38
C LEU A 122 17.39 -6.75 5.72
N ILE A 123 17.22 -7.84 4.92
CA ILE A 123 17.84 -9.12 5.29
C ILE A 123 19.21 -9.35 4.65
N LYS A 124 19.49 -8.77 3.48
CA LYS A 124 20.71 -9.07 2.68
C LYS A 124 22.02 -8.98 3.45
N ASN A 125 22.12 -8.04 4.40
CA ASN A 125 23.33 -7.83 5.20
C ASN A 125 23.50 -8.86 6.32
N ASN A 126 22.44 -9.59 6.66
CA ASN A 126 22.41 -10.64 7.67
C ASN A 126 22.50 -12.05 7.06
N LEU A 127 22.56 -12.14 5.73
CA LEU A 127 22.68 -13.42 5.05
C LEU A 127 24.13 -13.87 4.96
N ASN A 128 24.33 -15.19 4.94
CA ASN A 128 25.61 -15.79 4.61
C ASN A 128 26.08 -15.36 3.22
N LYS A 129 27.41 -15.38 2.98
CA LYS A 129 28.02 -14.95 1.71
C LYS A 129 27.47 -15.66 0.46
N LYS A 130 26.91 -16.87 0.61
CA LYS A 130 26.29 -17.64 -0.46
C LYS A 130 24.96 -18.25 0.02
N PRO A 131 23.90 -17.45 0.17
CA PRO A 131 22.60 -17.97 0.55
C PRO A 131 22.03 -18.87 -0.57
N ASN A 132 21.27 -19.89 -0.18
CA ASN A 132 20.53 -20.71 -1.16
C ASN A 132 19.33 -19.89 -1.66
N MET A 133 19.44 -19.38 -2.89
CA MET A 133 18.40 -18.52 -3.50
C MET A 133 17.10 -19.28 -3.77
N TYR A 134 17.15 -20.61 -3.98
CA TYR A 134 15.94 -21.43 -4.16
C TYR A 134 15.06 -21.47 -2.90
N ILE A 135 15.67 -21.31 -1.72
CA ILE A 135 14.94 -21.21 -0.45
C ILE A 135 14.57 -19.74 -0.19
N LEU A 136 15.49 -18.83 -0.46
CA LEU A 136 15.36 -17.44 -0.07
C LEU A 136 14.26 -16.72 -0.87
N TYR A 137 14.15 -16.93 -2.18
CA TYR A 137 13.11 -16.31 -3.00
C TYR A 137 11.68 -16.66 -2.53
N PRO A 138 11.31 -17.93 -2.32
CA PRO A 138 10.01 -18.26 -1.74
C PRO A 138 9.76 -17.59 -0.38
N VAL A 139 10.76 -17.57 0.50
CA VAL A 139 10.62 -16.92 1.82
C VAL A 139 10.34 -15.44 1.70
N ILE A 140 11.09 -14.71 0.85
CA ILE A 140 10.86 -13.28 0.61
C ILE A 140 9.47 -13.05 0.02
N THR A 141 9.07 -13.85 -0.96
CA THR A 141 7.76 -13.73 -1.60
C THR A 141 6.62 -13.98 -0.60
N LEU A 142 6.69 -15.05 0.17
CA LEU A 142 5.68 -15.34 1.20
C LEU A 142 5.63 -14.26 2.29
N THR A 143 6.78 -13.68 2.65
CA THR A 143 6.84 -12.56 3.59
C THR A 143 6.17 -11.32 3.00
N ALA A 144 6.39 -11.03 1.71
CA ALA A 144 5.75 -9.90 1.03
C ALA A 144 4.22 -10.08 0.97
N ILE A 145 3.73 -11.27 0.64
CA ILE A 145 2.30 -11.61 0.69
C ILE A 145 1.77 -11.49 2.13
N GLY A 146 2.51 -11.95 3.12
CA GLY A 146 2.14 -11.81 4.54
C GLY A 146 1.98 -10.35 4.96
N ILE A 147 2.85 -9.44 4.50
CA ILE A 147 2.70 -8.00 4.75
C ILE A 147 1.47 -7.45 4.04
N GLY A 148 1.18 -7.90 2.82
CA GLY A 148 -0.06 -7.54 2.14
C GLY A 148 -1.30 -8.02 2.88
N ALA A 149 -1.28 -9.23 3.44
CA ALA A 149 -2.38 -9.70 4.28
C ALA A 149 -2.58 -8.84 5.55
N PHE A 150 -1.53 -8.23 6.10
CA PHE A 150 -1.68 -7.23 7.16
C PHE A 150 -2.36 -5.95 6.66
N ASN A 151 -2.14 -5.54 5.40
CA ASN A 151 -2.88 -4.43 4.82
C ASN A 151 -4.38 -4.75 4.74
N GLU A 152 -4.75 -5.97 4.29
CA GLU A 152 -6.15 -6.43 4.28
C GLU A 152 -6.78 -6.43 5.68
N ILE A 153 -6.03 -6.83 6.71
CA ILE A 153 -6.49 -6.75 8.10
C ILE A 153 -6.75 -5.27 8.50
N ALA A 154 -5.88 -4.35 8.10
CA ALA A 154 -6.06 -2.93 8.39
C ALA A 154 -7.28 -2.34 7.67
N GLU A 155 -7.60 -2.83 6.47
CA GLU A 155 -8.81 -2.49 5.71
C GLU A 155 -10.07 -3.12 6.31
N PHE A 156 -9.95 -4.30 6.90
CA PHE A 156 -11.05 -4.97 7.58
C PHE A 156 -11.46 -4.28 8.89
N LEU A 157 -10.53 -3.63 9.62
CA LEU A 157 -10.85 -3.00 10.90
C LEU A 157 -12.02 -2.00 10.83
N PRO A 158 -12.11 -1.07 9.86
CA PRO A 158 -13.27 -0.20 9.70
C PRO A 158 -14.60 -0.95 9.56
N VAL A 159 -14.60 -2.12 8.92
CA VAL A 159 -15.82 -2.93 8.72
C VAL A 159 -16.45 -3.34 10.05
N LEU A 160 -15.65 -3.48 11.12
CA LEU A 160 -16.12 -3.84 12.45
C LEU A 160 -16.86 -2.71 13.17
N PHE A 161 -16.61 -1.45 12.78
CA PHE A 161 -17.10 -0.27 13.50
C PHE A 161 -18.00 0.63 12.65
N LEU A 162 -17.91 0.55 11.33
CA LEU A 162 -18.68 1.38 10.41
C LEU A 162 -19.85 0.56 9.83
N LYS A 163 -21.01 1.20 9.69
CA LYS A 163 -22.21 0.56 9.11
C LYS A 163 -22.06 0.27 7.61
N GLU A 164 -21.32 1.12 6.91
CA GLU A 164 -21.06 1.03 5.48
C GLU A 164 -19.59 1.30 5.23
N THR A 165 -18.93 0.47 4.44
CA THR A 165 -17.53 0.63 4.03
C THR A 165 -17.41 0.35 2.53
N GLY A 166 -16.38 0.92 1.91
CA GLY A 166 -15.99 0.62 0.53
C GLY A 166 -15.18 -0.67 0.40
N VAL A 167 -14.78 -1.26 1.52
CA VAL A 167 -14.09 -2.56 1.56
C VAL A 167 -15.03 -3.61 0.99
N GLY A 168 -14.65 -4.26 -0.09
CA GLY A 168 -15.41 -5.35 -0.70
C GLY A 168 -15.58 -6.53 0.27
N GLY A 169 -16.48 -7.44 -0.06
CA GLY A 169 -16.67 -8.65 0.74
C GLY A 169 -15.51 -9.65 0.57
N TYR A 170 -15.68 -10.85 1.12
CA TYR A 170 -14.70 -11.94 1.11
C TYR A 170 -13.97 -12.13 -0.23
N TYR A 171 -14.71 -12.08 -1.34
CA TYR A 171 -14.10 -12.24 -2.68
C TYR A 171 -13.13 -11.11 -3.03
N ASN A 172 -13.40 -9.87 -2.62
CA ASN A 172 -12.48 -8.76 -2.85
C ASN A 172 -11.17 -8.99 -2.11
N THR A 173 -11.24 -9.19 -0.78
CA THR A 173 -10.06 -9.47 0.06
C THR A 173 -9.27 -10.68 -0.44
N ALA A 174 -9.94 -11.77 -0.86
CA ALA A 174 -9.26 -12.94 -1.40
C ALA A 174 -8.51 -12.63 -2.71
N TRP A 175 -9.09 -11.83 -3.60
CA TRP A 175 -8.43 -11.40 -4.83
C TRP A 175 -7.27 -10.44 -4.58
N ASP A 176 -7.40 -9.54 -3.62
CA ASP A 176 -6.36 -8.57 -3.27
C ASP A 176 -5.13 -9.26 -2.63
N ILE A 177 -5.32 -10.43 -2.00
CA ILE A 177 -4.21 -11.28 -1.52
C ILE A 177 -3.56 -12.07 -2.68
N VAL A 178 -4.33 -12.43 -3.72
CA VAL A 178 -3.83 -13.21 -4.87
C VAL A 178 -3.02 -12.34 -5.84
N PHE A 179 -3.37 -11.06 -5.97
CA PHE A 179 -2.71 -10.11 -6.87
C PHE A 179 -1.58 -9.35 -6.18
#